data_c6caabd9f264415804b35f2275897ca2
#
_entry.id   c6caabd9f264415804b35f2275897ca2
#
_cell.length_a   1.000
_cell.length_b   1.000
_cell.length_c   1.000
_cell.angle_alpha   90.00
_cell.angle_beta   90.00
_cell.angle_gamma   90.00
#
_symmetry.space_group_name_H-M   'P 1'
#
loop_
_entity.id
_entity.type
_entity.pdbx_description
1 polymer ?
#
loop_
_entity_poly.entity_id
_entity_poly.type
_entity_poly.pdbx_seq_one_letter_code
_entity_poly.pdbx_strand_id
1 'polypeptide(L)'
;KDAQIVITHETLTARAKSVAPNAEHISVKDFLNNPAFEILSARLKPVADTNIQIHTEDKSALKNEGKNESKILEKKNIKLGLESTDKYTAIKMAGRLLYEGGYVEEEYIDAMIQREDDLSTYIGKGIAIPHGVGEAKKNIKKTGMVVLQFPNGIKFDEELAYLVIGIAGVGDEHLQILSNI
;
A
#
# COMPACT_ATOMS: atom_id res chain seq x y z
N LYS A 1 0.23 -6.15 -21.63
CA LYS A 1 -1.25 -5.98 -21.57
C LYS A 1 -1.99 -7.32 -21.66
N ASP A 2 -1.31 -8.40 -21.41
CA ASP A 2 -1.85 -9.75 -21.60
C ASP A 2 -1.93 -10.43 -20.24
N ALA A 3 -2.89 -9.93 -19.41
CA ALA A 3 -3.21 -10.60 -18.16
C ALA A 3 -3.75 -12.00 -18.48
N GLN A 4 -3.12 -13.05 -17.97
CA GLN A 4 -3.59 -14.42 -18.14
C GLN A 4 -4.73 -14.73 -17.16
N ILE A 5 -4.69 -14.12 -15.96
CA ILE A 5 -5.68 -14.29 -14.90
C ILE A 5 -6.05 -12.91 -14.37
N VAL A 6 -7.36 -12.69 -14.19
CA VAL A 6 -7.92 -11.46 -13.62
C VAL A 6 -8.83 -11.82 -12.45
N ILE A 7 -8.51 -11.32 -11.25
CA ILE A 7 -9.34 -11.50 -10.06
C ILE A 7 -10.09 -10.20 -9.81
N THR A 8 -11.40 -10.27 -9.68
CA THR A 8 -12.23 -9.09 -9.42
C THR A 8 -13.33 -9.40 -8.40
N HIS A 9 -13.78 -8.36 -7.71
CA HIS A 9 -15.02 -8.46 -6.96
C HIS A 9 -16.17 -8.80 -7.91
N GLU A 10 -17.15 -9.60 -7.45
CA GLU A 10 -18.25 -10.11 -8.29
C GLU A 10 -18.99 -9.00 -9.06
N THR A 11 -19.16 -7.81 -8.46
CA THR A 11 -19.81 -6.66 -9.09
C THR A 11 -19.04 -6.08 -10.28
N LEU A 12 -17.74 -6.33 -10.38
CA LEU A 12 -16.84 -5.80 -11.41
C LEU A 12 -16.46 -6.84 -12.48
N THR A 13 -16.83 -8.11 -12.26
CA THR A 13 -16.40 -9.21 -13.15
C THR A 13 -16.91 -9.03 -14.58
N ALA A 14 -18.12 -8.54 -14.79
CA ALA A 14 -18.65 -8.28 -16.13
C ALA A 14 -17.82 -7.23 -16.89
N ARG A 15 -17.42 -6.15 -16.20
CA ARG A 15 -16.58 -5.10 -16.76
C ARG A 15 -15.16 -5.60 -17.04
N ALA A 16 -14.61 -6.41 -16.14
CA ALA A 16 -13.31 -7.01 -16.33
C ALA A 16 -13.26 -7.92 -17.58
N LYS A 17 -14.28 -8.72 -17.80
CA LYS A 17 -14.41 -9.57 -19.00
C LYS A 17 -14.44 -8.77 -20.29
N SER A 18 -15.05 -7.59 -20.31
CA SER A 18 -15.08 -6.74 -21.50
C SER A 18 -13.72 -6.10 -21.80
N VAL A 19 -12.88 -5.88 -20.78
CA VAL A 19 -11.53 -5.26 -20.93
C VAL A 19 -10.44 -6.29 -21.23
N ALA A 20 -10.55 -7.50 -20.68
CA ALA A 20 -9.60 -8.59 -20.85
C ALA A 20 -10.32 -9.90 -21.23
N PRO A 21 -10.91 -10.00 -22.43
CA PRO A 21 -11.78 -11.11 -22.80
C PRO A 21 -11.07 -12.47 -22.89
N ASN A 22 -9.76 -12.47 -23.07
CA ASN A 22 -8.94 -13.68 -23.21
C ASN A 22 -8.34 -14.16 -21.87
N ALA A 23 -8.55 -13.43 -20.77
CA ALA A 23 -8.05 -13.80 -19.47
C ALA A 23 -9.00 -14.78 -18.75
N GLU A 24 -8.45 -15.63 -17.88
CA GLU A 24 -9.24 -16.36 -16.90
C GLU A 24 -9.75 -15.38 -15.84
N HIS A 25 -11.06 -15.33 -15.60
CA HIS A 25 -11.67 -14.42 -14.64
C HIS A 25 -12.12 -15.16 -13.39
N ILE A 26 -11.53 -14.79 -12.25
CA ILE A 26 -11.90 -15.28 -10.93
C ILE A 26 -12.71 -14.20 -10.23
N SER A 27 -13.98 -14.49 -9.96
CA SER A 27 -14.89 -13.60 -9.25
C SER A 27 -14.87 -13.92 -7.76
N VAL A 28 -14.67 -12.92 -6.91
CA VAL A 28 -14.65 -13.07 -5.46
C VAL A 28 -15.66 -12.12 -4.81
N LYS A 29 -16.29 -12.56 -3.73
CA LYS A 29 -17.18 -11.72 -2.90
C LYS A 29 -16.42 -10.91 -1.87
N ASP A 30 -15.28 -11.44 -1.43
CA ASP A 30 -14.39 -10.83 -0.48
C ASP A 30 -12.96 -11.14 -0.90
N PHE A 31 -12.09 -10.12 -0.85
CA PHE A 31 -10.66 -10.28 -1.11
C PHE A 31 -9.89 -10.78 0.11
N LEU A 32 -10.47 -10.69 1.31
CA LEU A 32 -9.86 -11.15 2.55
C LEU A 32 -10.28 -12.60 2.81
N ASN A 33 -9.30 -13.50 3.00
CA ASN A 33 -9.50 -14.92 3.31
C ASN A 33 -10.30 -15.72 2.26
N ASN A 34 -10.16 -15.39 0.97
CA ASN A 34 -10.86 -16.12 -0.06
C ASN A 34 -10.05 -17.36 -0.52
N PRO A 35 -10.65 -18.56 -0.53
CA PRO A 35 -9.98 -19.79 -0.99
C PRO A 35 -9.41 -19.71 -2.42
N ALA A 36 -9.95 -18.81 -3.26
CA ALA A 36 -9.46 -18.60 -4.61
C ALA A 36 -7.99 -18.19 -4.65
N PHE A 37 -7.49 -17.47 -3.63
CA PHE A 37 -6.08 -17.07 -3.56
C PHE A 37 -5.17 -18.23 -3.22
N GLU A 38 -5.59 -19.18 -2.37
CA GLU A 38 -4.82 -20.38 -2.06
C GLU A 38 -4.72 -21.28 -3.30
N ILE A 39 -5.82 -21.46 -4.02
CA ILE A 39 -5.87 -22.24 -5.26
C ILE A 39 -4.95 -21.61 -6.31
N LEU A 40 -5.00 -20.27 -6.46
CA LEU A 40 -4.17 -19.57 -7.41
C LEU A 40 -2.69 -19.62 -7.03
N SER A 41 -2.37 -19.44 -5.74
CA SER A 41 -1.01 -19.55 -5.23
C SER A 41 -0.43 -20.95 -5.49
N ALA A 42 -1.22 -22.01 -5.32
CA ALA A 42 -0.81 -23.37 -5.64
C ALA A 42 -0.54 -23.57 -7.15
N ARG A 43 -1.34 -22.94 -8.02
CA ARG A 43 -1.19 -22.99 -9.50
C ARG A 43 0.01 -22.18 -10.01
N LEU A 44 0.37 -21.09 -9.31
CA LEU A 44 1.47 -20.19 -9.67
C LEU A 44 2.81 -20.56 -9.03
N LYS A 45 2.87 -21.62 -8.20
CA LYS A 45 4.16 -22.11 -7.69
C LYS A 45 5.03 -22.52 -8.88
N PRO A 46 6.27 -21.98 -9.00
CA PRO A 46 7.18 -22.42 -10.03
C PRO A 46 7.43 -23.93 -9.83
N VAL A 47 7.38 -24.69 -10.90
CA VAL A 47 7.88 -26.08 -10.90
C VAL A 47 9.37 -25.97 -10.58
N ALA A 48 9.72 -26.24 -9.32
CA ALA A 48 11.10 -26.43 -8.96
C ALA A 48 11.53 -27.77 -9.57
N ASP A 49 12.24 -27.70 -10.71
CA ASP A 49 13.28 -28.66 -11.10
C ASP A 49 13.71 -28.35 -12.54
N THR A 50 14.66 -27.45 -12.68
CA THR A 50 15.70 -27.62 -13.71
C THR A 50 17.00 -27.08 -13.11
N ASN A 51 17.94 -27.98 -12.94
CA ASN A 51 19.30 -27.83 -12.50
C ASN A 51 19.97 -26.62 -13.21
N ILE A 52 20.05 -25.45 -12.58
CA ILE A 52 20.97 -24.42 -13.00
C ILE A 52 22.13 -24.46 -12.01
N GLN A 53 23.23 -25.05 -12.46
CA GLN A 53 24.52 -24.91 -11.80
C GLN A 53 24.89 -23.43 -11.78
N ILE A 54 24.83 -22.84 -10.60
CA ILE A 54 25.39 -21.52 -10.37
C ILE A 54 26.89 -21.71 -10.22
N HIS A 55 27.63 -21.36 -11.27
CA HIS A 55 29.07 -21.15 -11.15
C HIS A 55 29.32 -19.98 -10.21
N THR A 56 29.81 -20.31 -9.01
CA THR A 56 30.39 -19.33 -8.09
C THR A 56 31.82 -19.05 -8.57
N GLU A 57 31.99 -18.04 -9.40
CA GLU A 57 33.29 -17.41 -9.60
C GLU A 57 33.10 -15.86 -9.64
N ASP A 58 33.93 -15.27 -8.82
CA ASP A 58 34.40 -13.87 -8.81
C ASP A 58 33.64 -12.88 -7.92
N LYS A 59 34.07 -12.90 -6.64
CA LYS A 59 33.95 -11.75 -5.73
C LYS A 59 35.12 -10.80 -5.97
N SER A 60 35.10 -10.00 -7.02
CA SER A 60 35.87 -8.75 -7.04
C SER A 60 35.45 -7.90 -8.23
N ALA A 61 35.02 -6.67 -7.95
CA ALA A 61 34.71 -5.60 -8.88
C ALA A 61 33.22 -5.45 -9.31
N LEU A 62 32.36 -5.11 -8.36
CA LEU A 62 31.25 -4.23 -8.67
C LEU A 62 31.32 -3.03 -7.73
N LYS A 63 31.94 -1.98 -8.21
CA LYS A 63 31.79 -0.62 -7.65
C LYS A 63 30.30 -0.30 -7.65
N ASN A 64 29.76 -0.11 -6.45
CA ASN A 64 28.44 0.46 -6.21
C ASN A 64 28.40 1.87 -6.82
N GLU A 65 27.92 1.98 -8.04
CA GLU A 65 27.30 3.22 -8.48
C GLU A 65 25.88 3.21 -7.91
N GLY A 66 25.66 4.06 -6.88
CA GLY A 66 24.47 4.10 -6.07
C GLY A 66 23.24 4.43 -6.90
N LYS A 67 22.43 3.44 -7.26
CA LYS A 67 21.02 3.62 -7.33
C LYS A 67 20.53 3.76 -5.90
N ASN A 68 20.25 4.98 -5.51
CA ASN A 68 19.54 5.31 -4.29
C ASN A 68 18.12 4.77 -4.43
N GLU A 69 17.93 3.48 -4.11
CA GLU A 69 16.60 2.91 -3.93
C GLU A 69 16.02 3.65 -2.74
N SER A 70 15.17 4.64 -3.02
CA SER A 70 14.47 5.40 -2.01
C SER A 70 13.63 4.43 -1.19
N LYS A 71 14.06 4.13 0.02
CA LYS A 71 13.29 3.27 0.93
C LYS A 71 11.93 3.91 1.15
N ILE A 72 10.88 3.22 0.76
CA ILE A 72 9.49 3.67 0.91
C ILE A 72 9.17 3.95 2.38
N LEU A 73 9.71 3.15 3.30
CA LEU A 73 9.58 3.32 4.74
C LEU A 73 10.98 3.41 5.40
N GLU A 74 11.27 4.55 6.02
CA GLU A 74 12.48 4.76 6.81
C GLU A 74 12.17 4.67 8.32
N LYS A 75 13.16 4.27 9.13
CA LYS A 75 12.97 4.16 10.60
C LYS A 75 12.49 5.47 11.25
N LYS A 76 12.95 6.62 10.77
CA LYS A 76 12.54 7.95 11.28
C LYS A 76 11.04 8.23 11.09
N ASN A 77 10.42 7.54 10.12
CA ASN A 77 9.01 7.67 9.75
C ASN A 77 8.11 6.72 10.55
N ILE A 78 8.65 6.00 11.53
CA ILE A 78 7.91 5.10 12.42
C ILE A 78 7.87 5.74 13.80
N LYS A 79 6.66 5.98 14.33
CA LYS A 79 6.42 6.50 15.67
C LYS A 79 5.60 5.47 16.44
N LEU A 80 6.14 4.98 17.53
CA LEU A 80 5.54 3.95 18.37
C LEU A 80 5.12 4.51 19.72
N GLY A 81 4.12 3.89 20.36
CA GLY A 81 3.71 4.23 21.71
C GLY A 81 3.09 5.60 21.87
N LEU A 82 2.42 6.11 20.83
CA LEU A 82 1.75 7.40 20.87
C LEU A 82 0.51 7.36 21.76
N GLU A 83 0.24 8.47 22.45
CA GLU A 83 -1.01 8.65 23.20
C GLU A 83 -2.20 8.75 22.25
N SER A 84 -3.36 8.24 22.71
CA SER A 84 -4.60 8.32 21.92
C SER A 84 -5.02 9.77 21.66
N THR A 85 -5.51 10.01 20.47
CA THR A 85 -6.00 11.32 20.01
C THR A 85 -7.21 11.10 19.09
N ASP A 86 -7.74 12.16 18.49
CA ASP A 86 -8.77 12.05 17.46
C ASP A 86 -8.17 11.66 16.09
N LYS A 87 -9.01 11.14 15.19
CA LYS A 87 -8.59 10.68 13.87
C LYS A 87 -7.94 11.79 13.01
N TYR A 88 -8.46 13.00 13.07
CA TYR A 88 -7.93 14.11 12.26
C TYR A 88 -6.56 14.54 12.73
N THR A 89 -6.35 14.58 14.04
CA THR A 89 -5.02 14.85 14.62
C THR A 89 -4.02 13.77 14.19
N ALA A 90 -4.40 12.49 14.23
CA ALA A 90 -3.53 11.41 13.77
C ALA A 90 -3.23 11.49 12.28
N ILE A 91 -4.20 11.83 11.44
CA ILE A 91 -4.01 12.05 9.99
C ILE A 91 -3.05 13.22 9.76
N LYS A 92 -3.23 14.35 10.47
CA LYS A 92 -2.30 15.50 10.39
C LYS A 92 -0.88 15.11 10.82
N MET A 93 -0.73 14.32 11.88
CA MET A 93 0.58 13.84 12.32
C MET A 93 1.24 12.99 11.22
N ALA A 94 0.50 12.07 10.60
CA ALA A 94 1.01 11.25 9.49
C ALA A 94 1.39 12.12 8.29
N GLY A 95 0.53 13.07 7.90
CA GLY A 95 0.80 14.00 6.81
C GLY A 95 2.01 14.90 7.08
N ARG A 96 2.18 15.37 8.33
CA ARG A 96 3.35 16.16 8.74
C ARG A 96 4.65 15.36 8.61
N LEU A 97 4.66 14.10 9.02
CA LEU A 97 5.83 13.23 8.82
C LEU A 97 6.15 12.98 7.35
N LEU A 98 5.12 12.85 6.50
CA LEU A 98 5.33 12.75 5.04
C LEU A 98 5.94 14.04 4.48
N TYR A 99 5.45 15.20 4.91
CA TYR A 99 5.96 16.51 4.49
C TYR A 99 7.41 16.71 4.96
N GLU A 100 7.70 16.53 6.25
CA GLU A 100 9.03 16.65 6.85
C GLU A 100 10.04 15.65 6.24
N GLY A 101 9.55 14.46 5.83
CA GLY A 101 10.32 13.47 5.10
C GLY A 101 10.58 13.82 3.64
N GLY A 102 9.99 14.92 3.14
CA GLY A 102 10.13 15.39 1.77
C GLY A 102 9.42 14.48 0.74
N TYR A 103 8.36 13.78 1.17
CA TYR A 103 7.55 12.93 0.29
C TYR A 103 6.45 13.70 -0.41
N VAL A 104 5.94 14.75 0.24
CA VAL A 104 4.81 15.54 -0.24
C VAL A 104 5.02 17.04 -0.01
N GLU A 105 4.19 17.87 -0.65
CA GLU A 105 3.98 19.28 -0.28
C GLU A 105 3.02 19.38 0.90
N GLU A 106 2.99 20.54 1.59
CA GLU A 106 2.20 20.71 2.81
C GLU A 106 0.69 20.59 2.55
N GLU A 107 0.22 21.03 1.40
CA GLU A 107 -1.18 20.95 0.96
C GLU A 107 -1.70 19.51 0.85
N TYR A 108 -0.83 18.52 0.78
CA TYR A 108 -1.22 17.12 0.79
C TYR A 108 -1.89 16.69 2.09
N ILE A 109 -1.58 17.37 3.20
CA ILE A 109 -2.16 17.08 4.52
C ILE A 109 -3.66 17.33 4.50
N ASP A 110 -4.09 18.46 3.94
CA ASP A 110 -5.52 18.81 3.82
C ASP A 110 -6.24 17.82 2.90
N ALA A 111 -5.58 17.37 1.85
CA ALA A 111 -6.14 16.36 0.96
C ALA A 111 -6.31 14.99 1.63
N MET A 112 -5.43 14.61 2.57
CA MET A 112 -5.61 13.40 3.37
C MET A 112 -6.83 13.50 4.28
N ILE A 113 -7.09 14.68 4.86
CA ILE A 113 -8.26 14.94 5.68
C ILE A 113 -9.52 14.87 4.83
N GLN A 114 -9.54 15.58 3.70
CA GLN A 114 -10.68 15.55 2.77
C GLN A 114 -11.00 14.13 2.31
N ARG A 115 -9.98 13.32 2.05
CA ARG A 115 -10.17 11.91 1.67
C ARG A 115 -10.82 11.09 2.78
N GLU A 116 -10.49 11.35 4.04
CA GLU A 116 -11.14 10.70 5.21
C GLU A 116 -12.59 11.14 5.35
N ASP A 117 -12.89 12.43 5.08
CA ASP A 117 -14.26 12.96 5.12
C ASP A 117 -15.15 12.36 4.04
N ASP A 118 -14.59 12.12 2.84
CA ASP A 118 -15.33 11.53 1.72
C ASP A 118 -15.67 10.05 1.99
N LEU A 119 -14.76 9.30 2.59
CA LEU A 119 -14.91 7.90 2.95
C LEU A 119 -13.81 7.51 3.92
N SER A 120 -14.16 6.88 5.04
CA SER A 120 -13.18 6.45 6.03
C SER A 120 -12.03 5.66 5.43
N THR A 121 -10.81 5.99 5.85
CA THR A 121 -9.59 5.28 5.45
C THR A 121 -9.27 4.09 6.35
N TYR A 122 -10.15 3.74 7.29
CA TYR A 122 -10.06 2.52 8.08
C TYR A 122 -10.33 1.29 7.20
N ILE A 123 -9.40 0.33 7.22
CA ILE A 123 -9.48 -0.88 6.38
C ILE A 123 -9.77 -2.15 7.18
N GLY A 124 -10.07 -2.02 8.45
CA GLY A 124 -10.30 -3.16 9.33
C GLY A 124 -9.07 -3.56 10.14
N LYS A 125 -9.25 -4.52 11.05
CA LYS A 125 -8.18 -5.12 11.89
C LYS A 125 -7.34 -4.11 12.66
N GLY A 126 -7.89 -2.94 12.98
CA GLY A 126 -7.19 -1.90 13.72
C GLY A 126 -6.22 -1.07 12.89
N ILE A 127 -6.39 -1.01 11.58
CA ILE A 127 -5.50 -0.29 10.66
C ILE A 127 -6.29 0.78 9.90
N ALA A 128 -5.76 2.01 9.87
CA ALA A 128 -6.19 3.07 8.98
C ALA A 128 -5.04 3.49 8.04
N ILE A 129 -5.39 3.84 6.79
CA ILE A 129 -4.44 4.15 5.72
C ILE A 129 -4.70 5.53 5.10
N PRO A 130 -4.59 6.62 5.85
CA PRO A 130 -4.83 7.96 5.31
C PRO A 130 -3.88 8.27 4.14
N HIS A 131 -4.47 8.78 3.05
CA HIS A 131 -3.77 9.14 1.81
C HIS A 131 -4.57 10.19 1.05
N GLY A 132 -3.94 10.96 0.18
CA GLY A 132 -4.61 11.86 -0.74
C GLY A 132 -4.95 11.20 -2.06
N VAL A 133 -6.04 11.64 -2.71
CA VAL A 133 -6.50 11.12 -4.02
C VAL A 133 -6.69 12.23 -5.05
N GLY A 134 -6.94 11.86 -6.31
CA GLY A 134 -7.26 12.81 -7.38
C GLY A 134 -6.16 13.86 -7.60
N GLU A 135 -6.56 15.13 -7.58
CA GLU A 135 -5.67 16.28 -7.80
C GLU A 135 -4.55 16.40 -6.74
N ALA A 136 -4.72 15.83 -5.55
CA ALA A 136 -3.69 15.85 -4.52
C ALA A 136 -2.43 15.06 -4.91
N LYS A 137 -2.52 14.17 -5.90
CA LYS A 137 -1.36 13.42 -6.40
C LYS A 137 -0.27 14.34 -6.98
N LYS A 138 -0.61 15.53 -7.47
CA LYS A 138 0.37 16.54 -7.94
C LYS A 138 1.29 17.06 -6.82
N ASN A 139 0.83 16.97 -5.57
CA ASN A 139 1.58 17.40 -4.39
C ASN A 139 2.53 16.30 -3.86
N ILE A 140 2.62 15.15 -4.54
CA ILE A 140 3.53 14.07 -4.18
C ILE A 140 4.84 14.23 -4.92
N LYS A 141 5.95 14.35 -4.17
CA LYS A 141 7.32 14.48 -4.70
C LYS A 141 7.98 13.12 -4.95
N LYS A 142 7.74 12.18 -4.05
CA LYS A 142 8.26 10.81 -4.12
C LYS A 142 7.37 9.87 -3.32
N THR A 143 7.39 8.61 -3.67
CA THR A 143 6.68 7.56 -2.93
C THR A 143 7.29 7.38 -1.55
N GLY A 144 6.42 7.29 -0.54
CA GLY A 144 6.82 7.10 0.85
C GLY A 144 5.67 6.72 1.76
N MET A 145 6.05 6.22 2.93
CA MET A 145 5.15 5.72 3.96
C MET A 145 5.61 6.18 5.33
N VAL A 146 4.66 6.43 6.21
CA VAL A 146 4.88 6.69 7.64
C VAL A 146 3.96 5.80 8.46
N VAL A 147 4.40 5.39 9.64
CA VAL A 147 3.63 4.52 10.54
C VAL A 147 3.53 5.15 11.92
N LEU A 148 2.31 5.32 12.41
CA LEU A 148 1.99 5.79 13.75
C LEU A 148 1.30 4.66 14.50
N GLN A 149 1.80 4.30 15.68
CA GLN A 149 1.20 3.31 16.56
C GLN A 149 0.58 3.96 17.78
N PHE A 150 -0.68 3.64 18.03
CA PHE A 150 -1.46 4.06 19.19
C PHE A 150 -1.87 2.81 19.99
N PRO A 151 -1.11 2.42 21.02
CA PRO A 151 -1.37 1.17 21.76
C PRO A 151 -2.76 1.05 22.37
N ASN A 152 -3.36 2.20 22.75
CA ASN A 152 -4.71 2.26 23.31
C ASN A 152 -5.80 2.47 22.23
N GLY A 153 -5.40 2.52 20.95
CA GLY A 153 -6.30 2.78 19.83
C GLY A 153 -6.79 4.21 19.76
N ILE A 154 -7.22 4.61 18.58
CA ILE A 154 -7.94 5.87 18.32
C ILE A 154 -9.19 5.57 17.50
N LYS A 155 -10.25 6.35 17.69
CA LYS A 155 -11.49 6.14 16.96
C LYS A 155 -11.36 6.61 15.50
N PHE A 156 -11.67 5.69 14.60
CA PHE A 156 -12.02 5.94 13.22
C PHE A 156 -13.49 5.52 13.07
N ASP A 157 -14.38 6.51 13.14
CA ASP A 157 -15.83 6.35 13.25
C ASP A 157 -16.18 5.45 14.47
N GLU A 158 -16.79 4.29 14.28
CA GLU A 158 -17.16 3.37 15.37
C GLU A 158 -16.05 2.35 15.71
N GLU A 159 -14.97 2.31 14.92
CA GLU A 159 -13.91 1.32 15.04
C GLU A 159 -12.64 1.92 15.68
N LEU A 160 -11.79 1.04 16.26
CA LEU A 160 -10.50 1.44 16.82
C LEU A 160 -9.36 1.10 15.85
N ALA A 161 -8.57 2.12 15.47
CA ALA A 161 -7.31 1.96 14.78
C ALA A 161 -6.14 2.01 15.77
N TYR A 162 -5.29 1.02 15.73
CA TYR A 162 -4.05 0.93 16.51
C TYR A 162 -2.83 1.33 15.67
N LEU A 163 -2.95 1.21 14.35
CA LEU A 163 -1.95 1.64 13.38
C LEU A 163 -2.59 2.64 12.40
N VAL A 164 -1.93 3.77 12.23
CA VAL A 164 -2.25 4.77 11.20
C VAL A 164 -1.07 4.86 10.26
N ILE A 165 -1.27 4.45 9.02
CA ILE A 165 -0.23 4.36 7.99
C ILE A 165 -0.48 5.43 6.94
N GLY A 166 0.25 6.55 7.03
CA GLY A 166 0.18 7.61 6.03
C GLY A 166 0.93 7.22 4.76
N ILE A 167 0.30 7.37 3.60
CA ILE A 167 0.84 6.93 2.32
C ILE A 167 0.87 8.09 1.31
N ALA A 168 2.02 8.26 0.65
CA ALA A 168 2.20 9.06 -0.54
C ALA A 168 2.72 8.16 -1.65
N GLY A 169 1.97 7.99 -2.75
CA GLY A 169 2.37 7.12 -3.86
C GLY A 169 2.32 7.85 -5.20
N VAL A 170 3.44 7.95 -5.88
CA VAL A 170 3.53 8.52 -7.24
C VAL A 170 2.81 7.58 -8.20
N GLY A 171 1.94 8.11 -9.05
CA GLY A 171 1.16 7.31 -9.99
C GLY A 171 0.26 6.30 -9.27
N ASP A 172 0.42 5.02 -9.59
CA ASP A 172 -0.33 3.90 -9.01
C ASP A 172 0.46 3.09 -7.97
N GLU A 173 1.65 3.57 -7.57
CA GLU A 173 2.51 2.87 -6.60
C GLU A 173 1.84 2.71 -5.23
N HIS A 174 0.93 3.62 -4.86
CA HIS A 174 0.14 3.50 -3.64
C HIS A 174 -0.69 2.20 -3.62
N LEU A 175 -1.20 1.73 -4.76
CA LEU A 175 -1.94 0.47 -4.85
C LEU A 175 -1.04 -0.74 -4.59
N GLN A 176 0.22 -0.68 -5.02
CA GLN A 176 1.20 -1.74 -4.75
C GLN A 176 1.56 -1.78 -3.26
N ILE A 177 1.70 -0.62 -2.62
CA ILE A 177 1.91 -0.53 -1.16
C ILE A 177 0.73 -1.15 -0.42
N LEU A 178 -0.50 -0.77 -0.78
CA LEU A 178 -1.73 -1.27 -0.15
C LEU A 178 -1.91 -2.78 -0.30
N SER A 179 -1.47 -3.36 -1.42
CA SER A 179 -1.57 -4.80 -1.65
C SER A 179 -0.60 -5.63 -0.78
N ASN A 180 0.37 -5.00 -0.14
CA ASN A 180 1.40 -5.63 0.69
C ASN A 180 1.21 -5.35 2.20
N ILE A 181 0.17 -4.60 2.60
CA ILE A 181 -0.23 -4.37 3.99
C ILE A 181 -1.32 -5.35 4.41
#